data_28ff790efad78f609f74b71893df3934
#
_entry.id   28ff790efad78f609f74b71893df3934
#
_cell.length_a   1.000
_cell.length_b   1.000
_cell.length_c   1.000
_cell.angle_alpha   90.00
_cell.angle_beta   90.00
_cell.angle_gamma   90.00
#
_symmetry.space_group_name_H-M   'P 1'
#
loop_
_entity.id
_entity.type
_entity.pdbx_description
1 polymer ?
#
loop_
_entity_poly.entity_id
_entity_poly.type
_entity_poly.pdbx_seq_one_letter_code
_entity_poly.pdbx_strand_id
1 'polypeptide(L)'
;MNSIDSKYTSFGLVKDMLATADVIANFNPDQAIDTAKKIAQVGKLHLTGEGSSRIFPAKHAMMQARRAGWRLALHTDAGRQSQEYKLDDWAVFAASNSGKTSEVIKLFNDLKAKGHNHRYGLTASDNSKLGELSDQCYVLKCGPEGAVAATKSVVEQALFYHAMLEHAAGTPALGSKLRALSGHVREALTTPIDPALTDKIAKAGTIYFAGRNDGVAEELTLKTNEITRKKSDYLEGTYAVHGIEEVMNGDDVVIWVDPYEDSEAKFTDVLAKGVGLTVIAVSDRQTSFPTIRVPRSELSSYVSMAAGWNLLVEVGVKLGINLDKPVRARKVGNEFIG
;
A
#
# COMPACT_ATOMS: atom_id res chain seq x y z
N MET A 1 5.65 9.83 -15.14
CA MET A 1 4.39 9.86 -15.93
C MET A 1 3.73 11.23 -15.90
N ASN A 2 2.77 11.52 -16.81
CA ASN A 2 2.05 12.79 -16.87
C ASN A 2 0.67 12.62 -17.51
N SER A 3 -0.16 13.69 -17.47
CA SER A 3 -1.52 13.72 -18.00
C SER A 3 -1.64 14.21 -19.46
N ILE A 4 -0.52 14.37 -20.19
CA ILE A 4 -0.49 14.98 -21.52
C ILE A 4 -0.04 13.99 -22.59
N ASP A 5 1.02 13.23 -22.31
CA ASP A 5 1.61 12.30 -23.28
C ASP A 5 0.71 11.07 -23.48
N SER A 6 0.42 10.74 -24.74
CA SER A 6 -0.45 9.62 -25.11
C SER A 6 0.03 8.26 -24.60
N LYS A 7 1.35 8.09 -24.41
CA LYS A 7 1.91 6.85 -23.83
C LYS A 7 1.43 6.58 -22.40
N TYR A 8 0.92 7.60 -21.70
CA TYR A 8 0.36 7.47 -20.35
C TYR A 8 -1.16 7.60 -20.33
N THR A 9 -1.70 8.59 -21.05
CA THR A 9 -3.14 8.93 -20.98
C THR A 9 -4.06 7.86 -21.58
N SER A 10 -3.50 6.89 -22.31
CA SER A 10 -4.24 5.72 -22.80
C SER A 10 -4.61 4.73 -21.69
N PHE A 11 -3.95 4.80 -20.52
CA PHE A 11 -4.16 3.85 -19.43
C PHE A 11 -5.04 4.41 -18.30
N GLY A 12 -6.05 3.63 -17.90
CA GLY A 12 -6.88 3.90 -16.73
C GLY A 12 -6.06 3.91 -15.45
N LEU A 13 -5.08 2.99 -15.31
CA LEU A 13 -4.13 2.94 -14.19
C LEU A 13 -3.45 4.28 -13.94
N VAL A 14 -2.92 4.90 -14.99
CA VAL A 14 -2.22 6.20 -14.86
C VAL A 14 -3.19 7.30 -14.44
N LYS A 15 -4.40 7.31 -14.99
CA LYS A 15 -5.45 8.27 -14.58
C LYS A 15 -5.80 8.11 -13.10
N ASP A 16 -5.95 6.88 -12.62
CA ASP A 16 -6.23 6.59 -11.21
C ASP A 16 -5.08 7.02 -10.29
N MET A 17 -3.84 6.72 -10.68
CA MET A 17 -2.64 7.15 -9.94
C MET A 17 -2.55 8.67 -9.84
N LEU A 18 -2.73 9.39 -10.95
CA LEU A 18 -2.67 10.86 -10.97
C LEU A 18 -3.82 11.49 -10.16
N ALA A 19 -5.01 10.87 -10.17
CA ALA A 19 -6.16 11.32 -9.37
C ALA A 19 -5.94 11.15 -7.86
N THR A 20 -4.98 10.34 -7.42
CA THR A 20 -4.69 10.10 -6.00
C THR A 20 -4.40 11.40 -5.23
N ALA A 21 -3.73 12.36 -5.86
CA ALA A 21 -3.46 13.65 -5.22
C ALA A 21 -4.75 14.42 -4.88
N ASP A 22 -5.76 14.36 -5.75
CA ASP A 22 -7.04 15.00 -5.50
C ASP A 22 -7.88 14.21 -4.47
N VAL A 23 -7.79 12.89 -4.45
CA VAL A 23 -8.38 12.05 -3.39
C VAL A 23 -7.84 12.46 -2.02
N ILE A 24 -6.52 12.65 -1.89
CA ILE A 24 -5.88 13.10 -0.66
C ILE A 24 -6.38 14.51 -0.28
N ALA A 25 -6.38 15.46 -1.23
CA ALA A 25 -6.79 16.85 -0.97
C ALA A 25 -8.23 16.98 -0.47
N ASN A 26 -9.12 16.09 -0.95
CA ASN A 26 -10.56 16.11 -0.63
C ASN A 26 -10.95 15.10 0.45
N PHE A 27 -10.01 14.40 1.05
CA PHE A 27 -10.30 13.40 2.07
C PHE A 27 -10.89 14.06 3.34
N ASN A 28 -11.98 13.47 3.86
CA ASN A 28 -12.57 13.88 5.14
C ASN A 28 -12.00 13.03 6.29
N PRO A 29 -11.12 13.58 7.16
CA PRO A 29 -10.53 12.80 8.25
C PRO A 29 -11.52 12.48 9.38
N ASP A 30 -12.65 13.19 9.44
CA ASP A 30 -13.59 13.11 10.58
C ASP A 30 -14.72 12.10 10.36
N GLN A 31 -14.76 11.42 9.23
CA GLN A 31 -15.88 10.54 8.85
C GLN A 31 -16.09 9.32 9.77
N ALA A 32 -15.08 8.92 10.56
CA ALA A 32 -15.10 7.72 11.39
C ALA A 32 -14.98 8.00 12.91
N ILE A 33 -15.25 9.21 13.38
CA ILE A 33 -15.07 9.62 14.79
C ILE A 33 -15.82 8.71 15.76
N ASP A 34 -17.08 8.36 15.47
CA ASP A 34 -17.87 7.53 16.39
C ASP A 34 -17.41 6.08 16.45
N THR A 35 -16.94 5.53 15.32
CA THR A 35 -16.29 4.22 15.28
C THR A 35 -14.95 4.26 16.01
N ALA A 36 -14.18 5.32 15.84
CA ALA A 36 -12.90 5.52 16.54
C ALA A 36 -13.08 5.51 18.07
N LYS A 37 -14.12 6.17 18.60
CA LYS A 37 -14.47 6.14 20.02
C LYS A 37 -14.79 4.73 20.51
N LYS A 38 -15.57 3.95 19.74
CA LYS A 38 -15.89 2.55 20.08
C LYS A 38 -14.63 1.68 20.07
N ILE A 39 -13.77 1.84 19.07
CA ILE A 39 -12.49 1.12 18.99
C ILE A 39 -11.59 1.47 20.19
N ALA A 40 -11.52 2.74 20.58
CA ALA A 40 -10.76 3.17 21.76
C ALA A 40 -11.29 2.52 23.06
N GLN A 41 -12.60 2.34 23.19
CA GLN A 41 -13.21 1.64 24.33
C GLN A 41 -12.88 0.14 24.36
N VAL A 42 -12.86 -0.51 23.19
CA VAL A 42 -12.44 -1.93 23.06
C VAL A 42 -10.96 -2.09 23.36
N GLY A 43 -10.11 -1.13 22.95
CA GLY A 43 -8.68 -1.14 23.18
C GLY A 43 -7.88 -2.09 22.30
N LYS A 44 -8.55 -2.89 21.44
CA LYS A 44 -7.96 -3.88 20.55
C LYS A 44 -8.61 -3.78 19.17
N LEU A 45 -7.79 -3.68 18.11
CA LEU A 45 -8.27 -3.58 16.73
C LEU A 45 -7.53 -4.55 15.83
N HIS A 46 -8.27 -5.42 15.16
CA HIS A 46 -7.82 -6.29 14.10
C HIS A 46 -8.21 -5.70 12.74
N LEU A 47 -7.20 -5.33 11.93
CA LEU A 47 -7.37 -4.84 10.57
C LEU A 47 -7.20 -5.99 9.59
N THR A 48 -8.16 -6.20 8.68
CA THR A 48 -8.10 -7.33 7.74
C THR A 48 -8.57 -6.95 6.35
N GLY A 49 -8.26 -7.78 5.39
CA GLY A 49 -8.54 -7.66 3.97
C GLY A 49 -7.63 -8.59 3.18
N GLU A 50 -7.69 -8.50 1.86
CA GLU A 50 -6.80 -9.27 0.98
C GLU A 50 -5.96 -8.34 0.10
N GLY A 51 -4.68 -8.70 -0.09
CA GLY A 51 -3.76 -7.96 -0.96
C GLY A 51 -3.67 -6.47 -0.61
N SER A 52 -3.84 -5.61 -1.61
CA SER A 52 -3.74 -4.15 -1.48
C SER A 52 -4.72 -3.52 -0.49
N SER A 53 -5.87 -4.16 -0.24
CA SER A 53 -6.83 -3.68 0.77
C SER A 53 -6.35 -3.88 2.21
N ARG A 54 -5.21 -4.56 2.42
CA ARG A 54 -4.62 -4.80 3.74
C ARG A 54 -3.18 -4.32 3.83
N ILE A 55 -2.34 -4.63 2.83
CA ILE A 55 -0.88 -4.50 2.92
C ILE A 55 -0.50 -3.07 3.33
N PHE A 56 -0.67 -2.10 2.46
CA PHE A 56 -0.30 -0.72 2.79
C PHE A 56 -1.24 -0.09 3.83
N PRO A 57 -2.58 -0.14 3.68
CA PRO A 57 -3.47 0.56 4.61
C PRO A 57 -3.29 0.16 6.07
N ALA A 58 -3.28 -1.14 6.36
CA ALA A 58 -3.19 -1.62 7.74
C ALA A 58 -1.78 -1.46 8.32
N LYS A 59 -0.73 -1.86 7.58
CA LYS A 59 0.65 -1.78 8.07
C LYS A 59 1.10 -0.34 8.29
N HIS A 60 0.71 0.59 7.39
CA HIS A 60 0.98 2.01 7.56
C HIS A 60 0.32 2.56 8.84
N ALA A 61 -0.96 2.30 9.04
CA ALA A 61 -1.68 2.75 10.22
C ALA A 61 -1.07 2.18 11.53
N MET A 62 -0.70 0.89 11.53
CA MET A 62 -0.01 0.27 12.66
C MET A 62 1.36 0.90 12.94
N MET A 63 2.13 1.19 11.90
CA MET A 63 3.43 1.85 12.03
C MET A 63 3.27 3.25 12.63
N GLN A 64 2.31 4.05 12.15
CA GLN A 64 2.01 5.37 12.69
C GLN A 64 1.62 5.30 14.17
N ALA A 65 0.74 4.38 14.53
CA ALA A 65 0.33 4.19 15.91
C ALA A 65 1.51 3.83 16.85
N ARG A 66 2.40 2.94 16.40
CA ARG A 66 3.60 2.56 17.15
C ARG A 66 4.58 3.71 17.31
N ARG A 67 4.82 4.50 16.23
CA ARG A 67 5.69 5.68 16.28
C ARG A 67 5.14 6.75 17.22
N ALA A 68 3.82 6.93 17.24
CA ALA A 68 3.15 7.89 18.13
C ALA A 68 2.99 7.39 19.57
N GLY A 69 3.28 6.11 19.85
CA GLY A 69 3.14 5.51 21.18
C GLY A 69 1.68 5.34 21.64
N TRP A 70 0.73 5.23 20.70
CA TRP A 70 -0.68 5.05 21.04
C TRP A 70 -0.94 3.72 21.73
N ARG A 71 -1.76 3.77 22.80
CA ARG A 71 -2.09 2.60 23.62
C ARG A 71 -3.28 1.82 23.04
N LEU A 72 -3.12 1.27 21.86
CA LEU A 72 -4.10 0.43 21.19
C LEU A 72 -3.40 -0.84 20.71
N ALA A 73 -3.92 -2.01 21.07
CA ALA A 73 -3.43 -3.27 20.55
C ALA A 73 -3.88 -3.39 19.09
N LEU A 74 -2.92 -3.41 18.17
CA LEU A 74 -3.16 -3.47 16.73
C LEU A 74 -2.57 -4.74 16.14
N HIS A 75 -3.36 -5.40 15.30
CA HIS A 75 -2.97 -6.58 14.56
C HIS A 75 -3.51 -6.55 13.14
N THR A 76 -2.84 -7.21 12.20
CA THR A 76 -3.33 -7.37 10.82
C THR A 76 -2.92 -8.72 10.24
N ASP A 77 -3.90 -9.41 9.68
CA ASP A 77 -3.71 -10.60 8.84
C ASP A 77 -4.77 -10.68 7.75
N ALA A 78 -4.53 -11.54 6.75
CA ALA A 78 -5.47 -11.84 5.70
C ALA A 78 -6.76 -12.45 6.27
N GLY A 79 -7.89 -12.21 5.60
CA GLY A 79 -9.21 -12.65 6.08
C GLY A 79 -9.30 -14.16 6.29
N ARG A 80 -8.60 -14.96 5.46
CA ARG A 80 -8.61 -16.42 5.63
C ARG A 80 -7.93 -16.86 6.94
N GLN A 81 -6.78 -16.31 7.25
CA GLN A 81 -6.05 -16.63 8.49
C GLN A 81 -6.78 -16.08 9.72
N SER A 82 -7.39 -14.91 9.60
CA SER A 82 -8.17 -14.28 10.67
C SER A 82 -9.33 -15.14 11.18
N GLN A 83 -9.85 -16.07 10.36
CA GLN A 83 -10.87 -17.03 10.78
C GLN A 83 -10.38 -18.04 11.85
N GLU A 84 -9.07 -18.18 12.02
CA GLU A 84 -8.45 -19.09 12.99
C GLU A 84 -8.25 -18.43 14.37
N TYR A 85 -8.48 -17.10 14.45
CA TYR A 85 -8.19 -16.33 15.66
C TYR A 85 -9.40 -16.19 16.60
N LYS A 86 -9.12 -16.03 17.88
CA LYS A 86 -10.10 -15.64 18.88
C LYS A 86 -10.22 -14.11 18.86
N LEU A 87 -11.25 -13.61 18.21
CA LEU A 87 -11.49 -12.18 18.02
C LEU A 87 -12.67 -11.65 18.86
N ASP A 88 -13.15 -12.41 19.83
CA ASP A 88 -14.37 -12.10 20.59
C ASP A 88 -14.29 -10.76 21.34
N ASP A 89 -13.09 -10.37 21.78
CA ASP A 89 -12.81 -9.12 22.50
C ASP A 89 -12.05 -8.08 21.66
N TRP A 90 -12.08 -8.22 20.33
CA TRP A 90 -11.46 -7.30 19.39
C TRP A 90 -12.51 -6.51 18.61
N ALA A 91 -12.23 -5.27 18.29
CA ALA A 91 -12.87 -4.63 17.15
C ALA A 91 -12.25 -5.19 15.87
N VAL A 92 -13.07 -5.62 14.92
CA VAL A 92 -12.60 -6.16 13.62
C VAL A 92 -13.00 -5.21 12.52
N PHE A 93 -12.01 -4.69 11.80
CA PHE A 93 -12.20 -3.79 10.68
C PHE A 93 -11.68 -4.41 9.39
N ALA A 94 -12.57 -4.66 8.45
CA ALA A 94 -12.23 -5.26 7.17
C ALA A 94 -12.34 -4.25 6.01
N ALA A 95 -11.37 -4.29 5.09
CA ALA A 95 -11.44 -3.56 3.82
C ALA A 95 -11.59 -4.53 2.65
N SER A 96 -12.50 -4.19 1.73
CA SER A 96 -12.71 -4.90 0.47
C SER A 96 -13.32 -3.94 -0.55
N ASN A 97 -12.61 -3.60 -1.62
CA ASN A 97 -13.12 -2.67 -2.63
C ASN A 97 -14.45 -3.14 -3.22
N SER A 98 -14.57 -4.41 -3.61
CA SER A 98 -15.82 -4.96 -4.12
C SER A 98 -16.86 -5.18 -3.01
N GLY A 99 -16.41 -5.25 -1.75
CA GLY A 99 -17.23 -5.67 -0.62
C GLY A 99 -17.75 -7.10 -0.70
N LYS A 100 -17.12 -7.95 -1.55
CA LYS A 100 -17.53 -9.33 -1.83
C LYS A 100 -16.38 -10.34 -1.69
N THR A 101 -15.20 -9.93 -1.22
CA THR A 101 -14.05 -10.82 -1.05
C THR A 101 -14.40 -12.00 -0.17
N SER A 102 -14.29 -13.21 -0.71
CA SER A 102 -14.79 -14.46 -0.09
C SER A 102 -14.29 -14.66 1.33
N GLU A 103 -12.99 -14.46 1.57
CA GLU A 103 -12.33 -14.67 2.86
C GLU A 103 -12.87 -13.70 3.91
N VAL A 104 -13.05 -12.44 3.54
CA VAL A 104 -13.60 -11.39 4.40
C VAL A 104 -15.06 -11.66 4.72
N ILE A 105 -15.86 -12.06 3.73
CA ILE A 105 -17.29 -12.36 3.91
C ILE A 105 -17.49 -13.56 4.83
N LYS A 106 -16.68 -14.62 4.66
CA LYS A 106 -16.73 -15.79 5.55
C LYS A 106 -16.41 -15.41 6.99
N LEU A 107 -15.32 -14.65 7.21
CA LEU A 107 -14.96 -14.16 8.54
C LEU A 107 -16.12 -13.36 9.17
N PHE A 108 -16.74 -12.45 8.43
CA PHE A 108 -17.80 -11.60 8.96
C PHE A 108 -19.11 -12.38 9.21
N ASN A 109 -19.42 -13.39 8.40
CA ASN A 109 -20.52 -14.31 8.68
C ASN A 109 -20.29 -15.06 9.99
N ASP A 110 -19.09 -15.60 10.21
CA ASP A 110 -18.76 -16.36 11.43
C ASP A 110 -18.80 -15.45 12.67
N LEU A 111 -18.27 -14.24 12.60
CA LEU A 111 -18.35 -13.26 13.69
C LEU A 111 -19.80 -12.87 13.98
N LYS A 112 -20.61 -12.63 12.95
CA LYS A 112 -22.03 -12.29 13.09
C LYS A 112 -22.82 -13.44 13.74
N ALA A 113 -22.59 -14.67 13.31
CA ALA A 113 -23.24 -15.87 13.88
C ALA A 113 -22.89 -16.06 15.35
N LYS A 114 -21.71 -15.65 15.81
CA LYS A 114 -21.28 -15.67 17.21
C LYS A 114 -21.80 -14.48 18.02
N GLY A 115 -22.57 -13.56 17.43
CA GLY A 115 -23.10 -12.38 18.13
C GLY A 115 -22.06 -11.28 18.35
N HIS A 116 -20.93 -11.30 17.63
CA HIS A 116 -19.92 -10.25 17.71
C HIS A 116 -20.51 -8.91 17.23
N ASN A 117 -20.24 -7.80 17.93
CA ASN A 117 -20.91 -6.51 17.74
C ASN A 117 -19.93 -5.33 17.49
N HIS A 118 -18.69 -5.61 17.12
CA HIS A 118 -17.68 -4.62 16.75
C HIS A 118 -17.08 -4.94 15.37
N ARG A 119 -17.95 -5.20 14.38
CA ARG A 119 -17.59 -5.49 12.98
C ARG A 119 -17.71 -4.22 12.15
N TYR A 120 -16.62 -3.77 11.57
CA TYR A 120 -16.56 -2.57 10.76
C TYR A 120 -16.08 -2.87 9.34
N GLY A 121 -16.64 -2.20 8.35
CA GLY A 121 -16.32 -2.40 6.95
C GLY A 121 -15.88 -1.13 6.24
N LEU A 122 -15.01 -1.27 5.22
CA LEU A 122 -14.64 -0.24 4.28
C LEU A 122 -14.66 -0.81 2.86
N THR A 123 -15.43 -0.21 1.97
CA THR A 123 -15.68 -0.70 0.61
C THR A 123 -15.78 0.44 -0.39
N ALA A 124 -15.65 0.15 -1.68
CA ALA A 124 -15.93 1.11 -2.75
C ALA A 124 -17.36 0.97 -3.32
N SER A 125 -18.20 0.10 -2.73
CA SER A 125 -19.56 -0.20 -3.20
C SER A 125 -20.62 0.09 -2.14
N ASP A 126 -21.62 0.91 -2.46
CA ASP A 126 -22.70 1.31 -1.53
C ASP A 126 -23.53 0.11 -1.03
N ASN A 127 -23.82 -0.85 -1.90
CA ASN A 127 -24.65 -2.03 -1.58
C ASN A 127 -23.82 -3.30 -1.60
N SER A 128 -22.92 -3.43 -0.63
CA SER A 128 -21.98 -4.55 -0.57
C SER A 128 -22.37 -5.60 0.47
N LYS A 129 -21.98 -6.85 0.21
CA LYS A 129 -22.17 -7.94 1.20
C LYS A 129 -21.43 -7.66 2.50
N LEU A 130 -20.25 -7.04 2.45
CA LEU A 130 -19.53 -6.58 3.63
C LEU A 130 -20.36 -5.58 4.44
N GLY A 131 -21.05 -4.64 3.76
CA GLY A 131 -21.93 -3.68 4.40
C GLY A 131 -23.07 -4.32 5.18
N GLU A 132 -23.73 -5.36 4.61
CA GLU A 132 -24.82 -6.10 5.27
C GLU A 132 -24.36 -6.88 6.53
N LEU A 133 -23.09 -7.23 6.58
CA LEU A 133 -22.51 -8.03 7.67
C LEU A 133 -21.83 -7.18 8.75
N SER A 134 -21.60 -5.91 8.47
CA SER A 134 -20.94 -4.95 9.38
C SER A 134 -21.94 -4.26 10.30
N ASP A 135 -21.52 -3.90 11.50
CA ASP A 135 -22.29 -3.03 12.39
C ASP A 135 -22.22 -1.56 11.92
N GLN A 136 -21.13 -1.19 11.26
CA GLN A 136 -20.96 0.05 10.51
C GLN A 136 -20.05 -0.21 9.32
N CYS A 137 -20.45 0.26 8.13
CA CYS A 137 -19.65 0.19 6.92
C CYS A 137 -19.49 1.58 6.31
N TYR A 138 -18.29 1.86 5.81
CA TYR A 138 -17.93 3.11 5.16
C TYR A 138 -17.69 2.87 3.68
N VAL A 139 -18.00 3.88 2.86
CA VAL A 139 -17.81 3.84 1.42
C VAL A 139 -16.76 4.84 1.00
N LEU A 140 -15.75 4.34 0.30
CA LEU A 140 -14.70 5.16 -0.29
C LEU A 140 -15.26 6.18 -1.28
N LYS A 141 -14.68 7.37 -1.35
CA LYS A 141 -15.10 8.48 -2.20
C LYS A 141 -14.21 8.66 -3.44
N CYS A 142 -13.12 7.90 -3.56
CA CYS A 142 -12.19 7.98 -4.70
C CYS A 142 -12.82 7.60 -6.05
N GLY A 143 -14.01 7.02 -6.05
CA GLY A 143 -14.68 6.54 -7.25
C GLY A 143 -14.07 5.26 -7.84
N PRO A 144 -14.62 4.76 -8.95
CA PRO A 144 -14.17 3.52 -9.58
C PRO A 144 -12.76 3.63 -10.14
N GLU A 145 -12.06 2.50 -10.18
CA GLU A 145 -10.72 2.37 -10.78
C GLU A 145 -10.81 1.68 -12.14
N GLY A 146 -10.08 2.24 -13.13
CA GLY A 146 -10.08 1.77 -14.51
C GLY A 146 -9.21 0.54 -14.75
N ALA A 147 -8.25 0.26 -13.85
CA ALA A 147 -7.34 -0.88 -13.94
C ALA A 147 -7.67 -1.98 -12.93
N VAL A 148 -7.07 -3.16 -13.11
CA VAL A 148 -7.14 -4.25 -12.13
C VAL A 148 -6.32 -3.92 -10.88
N ALA A 149 -5.13 -3.36 -11.05
CA ALA A 149 -4.28 -2.93 -9.94
C ALA A 149 -4.94 -1.76 -9.19
N ALA A 150 -5.22 -1.95 -7.91
CA ALA A 150 -5.78 -0.91 -7.04
C ALA A 150 -4.70 0.13 -6.68
N THR A 151 -5.06 1.41 -6.66
CA THR A 151 -4.14 2.54 -6.44
C THR A 151 -4.76 3.62 -5.54
N LYS A 152 -5.59 4.53 -6.08
CA LYS A 152 -6.20 5.62 -5.30
C LYS A 152 -7.08 5.11 -4.16
N SER A 153 -7.74 3.98 -4.34
CA SER A 153 -8.52 3.33 -3.28
C SER A 153 -7.66 2.83 -2.13
N VAL A 154 -6.45 2.33 -2.41
CA VAL A 154 -5.47 1.89 -1.40
C VAL A 154 -5.02 3.08 -0.54
N VAL A 155 -4.76 4.22 -1.17
CA VAL A 155 -4.39 5.45 -0.45
C VAL A 155 -5.53 5.97 0.39
N GLU A 156 -6.76 6.00 -0.14
CA GLU A 156 -7.92 6.43 0.65
C GLU A 156 -8.19 5.51 1.85
N GLN A 157 -8.04 4.18 1.70
CA GLN A 157 -8.12 3.23 2.82
C GLN A 157 -7.05 3.51 3.87
N ALA A 158 -5.82 3.80 3.45
CA ALA A 158 -4.72 4.13 4.37
C ALA A 158 -4.99 5.44 5.15
N LEU A 159 -5.48 6.47 4.47
CA LEU A 159 -5.89 7.74 5.10
C LEU A 159 -7.04 7.50 6.09
N PHE A 160 -8.00 6.66 5.71
CA PHE A 160 -9.13 6.32 6.57
C PHE A 160 -8.68 5.67 7.88
N TYR A 161 -7.84 4.64 7.80
CA TYR A 161 -7.33 3.97 9.00
C TYR A 161 -6.44 4.90 9.84
N HIS A 162 -5.60 5.71 9.19
CA HIS A 162 -4.75 6.68 9.88
C HIS A 162 -5.60 7.69 10.66
N ALA A 163 -6.56 8.36 10.02
CA ALA A 163 -7.45 9.33 10.66
C ALA A 163 -8.26 8.69 11.81
N MET A 164 -8.83 7.52 11.57
CA MET A 164 -9.59 6.78 12.58
C MET A 164 -8.75 6.47 13.83
N LEU A 165 -7.50 6.04 13.65
CA LEU A 165 -6.60 5.75 14.77
C LEU A 165 -6.15 7.03 15.51
N GLU A 166 -5.91 8.15 14.81
CA GLU A 166 -5.67 9.45 15.45
C GLU A 166 -6.85 9.88 16.32
N HIS A 167 -8.09 9.72 15.83
CA HIS A 167 -9.29 10.00 16.62
C HIS A 167 -9.42 9.06 17.82
N ALA A 168 -9.13 7.77 17.64
CA ALA A 168 -9.16 6.79 18.74
C ALA A 168 -8.13 7.12 19.83
N ALA A 169 -6.98 7.68 19.44
CA ALA A 169 -5.93 8.14 20.35
C ALA A 169 -6.18 9.54 20.93
N GLY A 170 -7.20 10.27 20.46
CA GLY A 170 -7.49 11.64 20.88
C GLY A 170 -6.50 12.70 20.35
N THR A 171 -5.76 12.40 19.27
CA THR A 171 -4.72 13.26 18.70
C THR A 171 -4.92 13.52 17.20
N PRO A 172 -6.08 14.01 16.73
CA PRO A 172 -6.34 14.22 15.32
C PRO A 172 -5.41 15.31 14.75
N ALA A 173 -4.61 14.95 13.74
CA ALA A 173 -3.64 15.83 13.11
C ALA A 173 -3.60 15.71 11.57
N LEU A 174 -4.08 14.60 11.00
CA LEU A 174 -3.97 14.29 9.59
C LEU A 174 -4.62 15.37 8.71
N GLY A 175 -5.77 15.92 9.11
CA GLY A 175 -6.50 16.94 8.35
C GLY A 175 -5.64 18.14 7.97
N SER A 176 -4.79 18.62 8.88
CA SER A 176 -3.89 19.75 8.64
C SER A 176 -2.76 19.45 7.64
N LYS A 177 -2.47 18.18 7.38
CA LYS A 177 -1.36 17.71 6.55
C LYS A 177 -1.78 17.35 5.11
N LEU A 178 -3.08 17.19 4.85
CA LEU A 178 -3.59 16.67 3.58
C LEU A 178 -3.21 17.52 2.37
N ARG A 179 -3.25 18.85 2.50
CA ARG A 179 -2.91 19.76 1.41
C ARG A 179 -1.44 19.62 0.99
N ALA A 180 -0.53 19.58 1.96
CA ALA A 180 0.89 19.40 1.70
C ALA A 180 1.16 18.01 1.12
N LEU A 181 0.55 16.96 1.69
CA LEU A 181 0.67 15.59 1.22
C LEU A 181 0.21 15.44 -0.23
N SER A 182 -0.92 16.02 -0.59
CA SER A 182 -1.44 16.03 -1.97
C SER A 182 -0.42 16.60 -2.96
N GLY A 183 0.23 17.73 -2.61
CA GLY A 183 1.29 18.33 -3.40
C GLY A 183 2.50 17.41 -3.56
N HIS A 184 2.99 16.84 -2.48
CA HIS A 184 4.14 15.93 -2.48
C HIS A 184 3.87 14.64 -3.28
N VAL A 185 2.67 14.07 -3.14
CA VAL A 185 2.27 12.88 -3.92
C VAL A 185 2.18 13.22 -5.41
N ARG A 186 1.60 14.36 -5.79
CA ARG A 186 1.55 14.81 -7.19
C ARG A 186 2.95 14.97 -7.78
N GLU A 187 3.86 15.58 -7.04
CA GLU A 187 5.26 15.74 -7.46
C GLU A 187 5.93 14.38 -7.65
N ALA A 188 5.83 13.47 -6.68
CA ALA A 188 6.41 12.13 -6.78
C ALA A 188 5.87 11.33 -7.97
N LEU A 189 4.57 11.43 -8.27
CA LEU A 189 3.93 10.78 -9.42
C LEU A 189 4.44 11.32 -10.77
N THR A 190 4.87 12.59 -10.82
CA THR A 190 5.23 13.25 -12.07
C THR A 190 6.72 13.53 -12.23
N THR A 191 7.52 13.25 -11.20
CA THR A 191 8.99 13.37 -11.27
C THR A 191 9.54 12.48 -12.40
N PRO A 192 10.36 13.04 -13.32
CA PRO A 192 11.00 12.25 -14.38
C PRO A 192 11.86 11.14 -13.79
N ILE A 193 11.71 9.94 -14.31
CA ILE A 193 12.58 8.79 -13.97
C ILE A 193 13.66 8.68 -15.04
N ASP A 194 14.91 8.47 -14.60
CA ASP A 194 16.04 8.25 -15.50
C ASP A 194 15.78 7.00 -16.37
N PRO A 195 15.78 7.16 -17.72
CA PRO A 195 15.60 6.02 -18.64
C PRO A 195 16.60 4.88 -18.42
N ALA A 196 17.83 5.18 -17.95
CA ALA A 196 18.83 4.16 -17.67
C ALA A 196 18.41 3.25 -16.50
N LEU A 197 17.75 3.81 -15.46
CA LEU A 197 17.20 3.02 -14.36
C LEU A 197 16.03 2.18 -14.84
N THR A 198 15.13 2.76 -15.63
CA THR A 198 13.98 2.05 -16.22
C THR A 198 14.45 0.86 -17.07
N ASP A 199 15.51 1.05 -17.89
CA ASP A 199 16.10 0.00 -18.72
C ASP A 199 16.69 -1.15 -17.89
N LYS A 200 17.40 -0.82 -16.82
CA LYS A 200 17.94 -1.82 -15.89
C LYS A 200 16.84 -2.66 -15.25
N ILE A 201 15.82 -1.99 -14.70
CA ILE A 201 14.69 -2.69 -14.04
C ILE A 201 13.90 -3.53 -15.03
N ALA A 202 13.68 -3.03 -16.26
CA ALA A 202 12.99 -3.78 -17.29
C ALA A 202 13.74 -5.08 -17.69
N LYS A 203 15.06 -5.08 -17.61
CA LYS A 203 15.92 -6.26 -17.91
C LYS A 203 16.15 -7.15 -16.69
N ALA A 204 15.87 -6.70 -15.47
CA ALA A 204 16.16 -7.45 -14.25
C ALA A 204 15.56 -8.87 -14.27
N GLY A 205 16.25 -9.84 -13.72
CA GLY A 205 15.74 -11.19 -13.47
C GLY A 205 14.63 -11.16 -12.42
N THR A 206 14.96 -10.63 -11.25
CA THR A 206 14.04 -10.38 -10.14
C THR A 206 14.17 -8.93 -9.67
N ILE A 207 13.05 -8.32 -9.27
CA ILE A 207 13.02 -6.99 -8.66
C ILE A 207 12.70 -7.18 -7.18
N TYR A 208 13.67 -6.90 -6.31
CA TYR A 208 13.48 -6.92 -4.88
C TYR A 208 13.12 -5.54 -4.37
N PHE A 209 12.14 -5.45 -3.49
CA PHE A 209 11.85 -4.22 -2.76
C PHE A 209 12.29 -4.38 -1.30
N ALA A 210 13.30 -3.63 -0.91
CA ALA A 210 13.73 -3.53 0.48
C ALA A 210 13.13 -2.28 1.13
N GLY A 211 12.77 -2.37 2.41
CA GLY A 211 12.21 -1.23 3.14
C GLY A 211 11.59 -1.58 4.47
N ARG A 212 11.02 -0.59 5.12
CA ARG A 212 10.35 -0.75 6.40
C ARG A 212 9.08 -1.60 6.28
N ASN A 213 8.68 -2.24 7.37
CA ASN A 213 7.40 -2.94 7.45
C ASN A 213 6.24 -1.96 7.69
N ASP A 214 6.13 -0.97 6.82
CA ASP A 214 5.06 0.04 6.77
C ASP A 214 4.07 -0.20 5.63
N GLY A 215 4.26 -1.30 4.91
CA GLY A 215 3.44 -1.72 3.79
C GLY A 215 3.87 -1.17 2.43
N VAL A 216 4.78 -0.17 2.34
CA VAL A 216 5.16 0.44 1.06
C VAL A 216 5.91 -0.53 0.17
N ALA A 217 7.05 -1.07 0.65
CA ALA A 217 7.88 -1.98 -0.13
C ALA A 217 7.12 -3.27 -0.50
N GLU A 218 6.32 -3.81 0.42
CA GLU A 218 5.49 -4.99 0.19
C GLU A 218 4.38 -4.71 -0.85
N GLU A 219 3.71 -3.57 -0.79
CA GLU A 219 2.70 -3.18 -1.78
C GLU A 219 3.31 -2.94 -3.15
N LEU A 220 4.50 -2.33 -3.22
CA LEU A 220 5.24 -2.15 -4.47
C LEU A 220 5.67 -3.49 -5.08
N THR A 221 5.99 -4.49 -4.27
CA THR A 221 6.23 -5.86 -4.73
C THR A 221 5.01 -6.43 -5.42
N LEU A 222 3.83 -6.33 -4.80
CA LEU A 222 2.57 -6.76 -5.40
C LEU A 222 2.28 -5.99 -6.70
N LYS A 223 2.43 -4.66 -6.68
CA LYS A 223 2.24 -3.80 -7.86
C LYS A 223 3.21 -4.12 -8.99
N THR A 224 4.42 -4.53 -8.70
CA THR A 224 5.39 -4.97 -9.70
C THR A 224 4.85 -6.15 -10.49
N ASN A 225 4.30 -7.16 -9.81
CA ASN A 225 3.69 -8.32 -10.46
C ASN A 225 2.48 -7.92 -11.32
N GLU A 226 1.65 -6.99 -10.83
CA GLU A 226 0.43 -6.56 -11.49
C GLU A 226 0.69 -5.62 -12.68
N ILE A 227 1.67 -4.71 -12.59
CA ILE A 227 1.92 -3.64 -13.58
C ILE A 227 2.97 -4.06 -14.60
N THR A 228 4.05 -4.74 -14.17
CA THR A 228 5.18 -5.07 -15.04
C THR A 228 5.25 -6.53 -15.45
N ARG A 229 4.49 -7.42 -14.83
CA ARG A 229 4.53 -8.89 -15.01
C ARG A 229 5.89 -9.50 -14.67
N LYS A 230 6.76 -8.75 -13.98
CA LYS A 230 8.07 -9.24 -13.55
C LYS A 230 7.97 -9.92 -12.19
N LYS A 231 8.90 -10.83 -11.92
CA LYS A 231 9.07 -11.43 -10.59
C LYS A 231 9.55 -10.37 -9.62
N SER A 232 8.97 -10.34 -8.43
CA SER A 232 9.41 -9.45 -7.36
C SER A 232 9.24 -10.11 -5.99
N ASP A 233 10.06 -9.66 -5.04
CA ASP A 233 10.03 -10.12 -3.67
C ASP A 233 10.21 -8.95 -2.69
N TYR A 234 9.67 -9.09 -1.47
CA TYR A 234 9.73 -8.09 -0.42
C TYR A 234 10.73 -8.48 0.65
N LEU A 235 11.64 -7.57 0.97
CA LEU A 235 12.70 -7.76 1.95
C LEU A 235 12.56 -6.73 3.08
N GLU A 236 12.03 -7.17 4.22
CA GLU A 236 11.78 -6.28 5.37
C GLU A 236 13.10 -5.74 5.95
N GLY A 237 13.12 -4.43 6.19
CA GLY A 237 14.22 -3.76 6.88
C GLY A 237 15.54 -3.88 6.13
N THR A 238 16.50 -4.57 6.73
CA THR A 238 17.81 -4.84 6.16
C THR A 238 17.99 -6.30 5.72
N TYR A 239 16.89 -7.06 5.61
CA TYR A 239 16.95 -8.50 5.28
C TYR A 239 17.67 -8.79 3.96
N ALA A 240 17.68 -7.85 3.03
CA ALA A 240 18.42 -7.95 1.76
C ALA A 240 19.93 -8.26 1.92
N VAL A 241 20.49 -8.07 3.11
CA VAL A 241 21.92 -8.31 3.44
C VAL A 241 22.09 -9.25 4.62
N HIS A 242 21.18 -10.23 4.77
CA HIS A 242 21.15 -11.22 5.84
C HIS A 242 20.93 -12.65 5.33
N GLY A 243 21.59 -13.02 4.22
CA GLY A 243 21.62 -14.39 3.69
C GLY A 243 20.84 -14.57 2.39
N ILE A 244 19.84 -13.72 2.08
CA ILE A 244 19.08 -13.81 0.83
C ILE A 244 19.94 -13.50 -0.40
N GLU A 245 21.05 -12.81 -0.23
CA GLU A 245 22.03 -12.53 -1.28
C GLU A 245 22.62 -13.78 -1.93
N GLU A 246 22.57 -14.94 -1.28
CA GLU A 246 22.99 -16.23 -1.84
C GLU A 246 22.22 -16.66 -3.10
N VAL A 247 21.00 -16.17 -3.27
CA VAL A 247 20.16 -16.50 -4.44
C VAL A 247 20.01 -15.33 -5.41
N MET A 248 20.61 -14.17 -5.12
CA MET A 248 20.59 -13.00 -5.99
C MET A 248 21.66 -13.09 -7.07
N ASN A 249 21.39 -12.51 -8.22
CA ASN A 249 22.28 -12.46 -9.38
C ASN A 249 22.62 -11.02 -9.78
N GLY A 250 23.70 -10.83 -10.53
CA GLY A 250 24.15 -9.51 -10.97
C GLY A 250 23.18 -8.78 -11.89
N ASP A 251 22.22 -9.47 -12.52
CA ASP A 251 21.14 -8.89 -13.33
C ASP A 251 19.88 -8.56 -12.51
N ASP A 252 19.81 -8.94 -11.23
CA ASP A 252 18.73 -8.53 -10.34
C ASP A 252 18.86 -7.05 -9.94
N VAL A 253 17.76 -6.50 -9.41
CA VAL A 253 17.71 -5.11 -8.92
C VAL A 253 17.08 -5.09 -7.53
N VAL A 254 17.72 -4.38 -6.60
CA VAL A 254 17.13 -4.03 -5.30
C VAL A 254 16.67 -2.58 -5.33
N ILE A 255 15.37 -2.34 -5.14
CA ILE A 255 14.79 -1.01 -4.95
C ILE A 255 14.61 -0.81 -3.44
N TRP A 256 15.44 0.05 -2.85
CA TRP A 256 15.43 0.31 -1.41
C TRP A 256 14.62 1.56 -1.08
N VAL A 257 13.46 1.35 -0.48
CA VAL A 257 12.53 2.43 -0.12
C VAL A 257 12.91 3.00 1.25
N ASP A 258 13.13 4.29 1.30
CA ASP A 258 13.51 5.06 2.49
C ASP A 258 14.67 4.42 3.26
N PRO A 259 15.88 4.37 2.66
CA PRO A 259 17.05 3.66 3.19
C PRO A 259 17.47 4.14 4.58
N TYR A 260 17.89 3.17 5.42
CA TYR A 260 18.61 3.49 6.65
C TYR A 260 20.01 3.97 6.31
N GLU A 261 20.36 5.19 6.72
CA GLU A 261 21.62 5.83 6.36
C GLU A 261 22.84 5.04 6.88
N ASP A 262 22.76 4.54 8.10
CA ASP A 262 23.79 3.73 8.75
C ASP A 262 24.02 2.34 8.13
N SER A 263 23.09 1.90 7.30
CA SER A 263 23.14 0.60 6.64
C SER A 263 23.62 0.64 5.17
N GLU A 264 23.79 1.86 4.59
CA GLU A 264 24.17 2.01 3.17
C GLU A 264 25.52 1.36 2.84
N ALA A 265 26.49 1.46 3.73
CA ALA A 265 27.80 0.85 3.54
C ALA A 265 27.67 -0.68 3.40
N LYS A 266 26.86 -1.33 4.25
CA LYS A 266 26.64 -2.78 4.19
C LYS A 266 25.94 -3.20 2.90
N PHE A 267 24.90 -2.46 2.44
CA PHE A 267 24.26 -2.73 1.16
C PHE A 267 25.21 -2.56 -0.02
N THR A 268 26.10 -1.56 0.04
CA THR A 268 27.14 -1.37 -0.98
C THR A 268 28.09 -2.56 -1.02
N ASP A 269 28.60 -3.01 0.12
CA ASP A 269 29.62 -4.07 0.17
C ASP A 269 29.03 -5.43 -0.19
N VAL A 270 27.85 -5.76 0.33
CA VAL A 270 27.22 -7.07 0.11
C VAL A 270 26.57 -7.15 -1.28
N LEU A 271 25.71 -6.19 -1.63
CA LEU A 271 24.90 -6.29 -2.85
C LEU A 271 25.59 -5.70 -4.08
N ALA A 272 26.02 -4.43 -4.02
CA ALA A 272 26.58 -3.78 -5.20
C ALA A 272 27.96 -4.31 -5.56
N LYS A 273 28.83 -4.59 -4.57
CA LYS A 273 30.18 -5.15 -4.80
C LYS A 273 30.20 -6.68 -4.75
N GLY A 274 29.57 -7.30 -3.74
CA GLY A 274 29.61 -8.72 -3.51
C GLY A 274 28.85 -9.53 -4.55
N VAL A 275 27.56 -9.20 -4.76
CA VAL A 275 26.71 -9.82 -5.80
C VAL A 275 26.91 -9.18 -7.17
N GLY A 276 27.22 -7.88 -7.22
CA GLY A 276 27.35 -7.12 -8.47
C GLY A 276 26.01 -6.63 -9.03
N LEU A 277 24.93 -6.67 -8.24
CA LEU A 277 23.62 -6.20 -8.65
C LEU A 277 23.47 -4.67 -8.49
N THR A 278 22.40 -4.11 -9.05
CA THR A 278 22.08 -2.69 -8.92
C THR A 278 21.15 -2.45 -7.75
N VAL A 279 21.58 -1.57 -6.82
CA VAL A 279 20.71 -1.00 -5.78
C VAL A 279 20.24 0.38 -6.24
N ILE A 280 18.94 0.65 -6.14
CA ILE A 280 18.30 1.94 -6.44
C ILE A 280 17.57 2.40 -5.20
N ALA A 281 17.77 3.63 -4.78
CA ALA A 281 17.07 4.19 -3.63
C ALA A 281 15.84 5.03 -4.04
N VAL A 282 14.77 4.98 -3.25
CA VAL A 282 13.67 5.96 -3.26
C VAL A 282 13.77 6.73 -1.94
N SER A 283 14.14 8.01 -1.99
CA SER A 283 14.49 8.76 -0.77
C SER A 283 14.32 10.28 -0.92
N ASP A 284 14.03 10.95 0.20
CA ASP A 284 14.01 12.42 0.28
C ASP A 284 15.41 13.04 0.42
N ARG A 285 16.45 12.21 0.61
CA ARG A 285 17.87 12.61 0.64
C ARG A 285 18.67 11.92 -0.46
N GLN A 286 19.83 12.45 -0.76
CA GLN A 286 20.80 11.73 -1.60
C GLN A 286 21.36 10.54 -0.83
N THR A 287 21.54 9.42 -1.50
CA THR A 287 22.14 8.20 -0.96
C THR A 287 23.41 7.81 -1.71
N SER A 288 24.08 6.77 -1.28
CA SER A 288 25.24 6.18 -1.98
C SER A 288 24.87 5.47 -3.30
N PHE A 289 23.57 5.38 -3.61
CA PHE A 289 23.04 4.69 -4.78
C PHE A 289 22.36 5.66 -5.76
N PRO A 290 22.11 5.26 -7.01
CA PRO A 290 21.18 5.96 -7.88
C PRO A 290 19.86 6.19 -7.12
N THR A 291 19.45 7.46 -7.00
CA THR A 291 18.36 7.85 -6.11
C THR A 291 17.21 8.50 -6.87
N ILE A 292 16.03 7.91 -6.79
CA ILE A 292 14.77 8.55 -7.17
C ILE A 292 14.41 9.49 -6.03
N ARG A 293 14.63 10.79 -6.25
CA ARG A 293 14.38 11.81 -5.23
C ARG A 293 12.88 12.07 -5.09
N VAL A 294 12.43 12.13 -3.84
CA VAL A 294 11.05 12.45 -3.48
C VAL A 294 11.00 13.67 -2.57
N PRO A 295 9.90 14.42 -2.55
CA PRO A 295 9.70 15.50 -1.58
C PRO A 295 9.78 14.99 -0.14
N ARG A 296 10.42 15.78 0.72
CA ARG A 296 10.42 15.51 2.15
C ARG A 296 9.01 15.68 2.73
N SER A 297 8.52 14.68 3.44
CA SER A 297 7.17 14.67 4.01
C SER A 297 7.14 13.95 5.36
N GLU A 298 6.36 14.46 6.31
CA GLU A 298 6.04 13.73 7.55
C GLU A 298 5.28 12.42 7.28
N LEU A 299 4.60 12.37 6.13
CA LEU A 299 3.85 11.21 5.65
C LEU A 299 4.59 10.57 4.46
N SER A 300 5.90 10.33 4.62
CA SER A 300 6.81 9.85 3.58
C SER A 300 6.35 8.55 2.91
N SER A 301 5.66 7.65 3.61
CA SER A 301 5.19 6.38 3.07
C SER A 301 4.25 6.58 1.85
N TYR A 302 3.34 7.56 1.89
CA TYR A 302 2.46 7.88 0.75
C TYR A 302 3.27 8.42 -0.45
N VAL A 303 4.26 9.23 -0.17
CA VAL A 303 5.12 9.86 -1.20
C VAL A 303 6.01 8.82 -1.86
N SER A 304 6.62 7.93 -1.08
CA SER A 304 7.43 6.82 -1.56
C SER A 304 6.62 5.81 -2.37
N MET A 305 5.37 5.52 -1.95
CA MET A 305 4.43 4.71 -2.70
C MET A 305 4.17 5.31 -4.08
N ALA A 306 3.88 6.61 -4.14
CA ALA A 306 3.63 7.34 -5.39
C ALA A 306 4.84 7.32 -6.33
N ALA A 307 6.06 7.51 -5.80
CA ALA A 307 7.29 7.41 -6.58
C ALA A 307 7.52 5.99 -7.13
N GLY A 308 7.24 4.98 -6.31
CA GLY A 308 7.29 3.58 -6.73
C GLY A 308 6.30 3.28 -7.86
N TRP A 309 5.08 3.78 -7.77
CA TRP A 309 4.09 3.64 -8.85
C TRP A 309 4.55 4.31 -10.14
N ASN A 310 5.09 5.54 -10.05
CA ASN A 310 5.66 6.24 -11.20
C ASN A 310 6.75 5.41 -11.88
N LEU A 311 7.68 4.84 -11.11
CA LEU A 311 8.71 3.95 -11.60
C LEU A 311 8.13 2.71 -12.29
N LEU A 312 7.17 2.04 -11.69
CA LEU A 312 6.55 0.83 -12.23
C LEU A 312 5.77 1.10 -13.52
N VAL A 313 5.12 2.27 -13.65
CA VAL A 313 4.49 2.70 -14.91
C VAL A 313 5.53 2.87 -16.01
N GLU A 314 6.66 3.55 -15.74
CA GLU A 314 7.73 3.70 -16.74
C GLU A 314 8.30 2.34 -17.18
N VAL A 315 8.50 1.41 -16.24
CA VAL A 315 8.94 0.04 -16.55
C VAL A 315 7.89 -0.72 -17.38
N GLY A 316 6.63 -0.66 -17.01
CA GLY A 316 5.55 -1.33 -17.73
C GLY A 316 5.35 -0.79 -19.16
N VAL A 317 5.44 0.53 -19.34
CA VAL A 317 5.42 1.19 -20.67
C VAL A 317 6.63 0.74 -21.50
N LYS A 318 7.82 0.70 -20.90
CA LYS A 318 9.05 0.22 -21.56
C LYS A 318 8.94 -1.22 -22.04
N LEU A 319 8.28 -2.07 -21.27
CA LEU A 319 8.03 -3.48 -21.60
C LEU A 319 6.90 -3.66 -22.62
N GLY A 320 6.19 -2.61 -23.03
CA GLY A 320 5.05 -2.66 -23.93
C GLY A 320 3.83 -3.38 -23.37
N ILE A 321 3.67 -3.37 -22.05
CA ILE A 321 2.59 -4.11 -21.37
C ILE A 321 1.33 -3.25 -21.28
N ASN A 322 0.17 -3.87 -21.44
CA ASN A 322 -1.11 -3.24 -21.12
C ASN A 322 -1.23 -3.13 -19.59
N LEU A 323 -1.15 -1.90 -19.07
CA LEU A 323 -1.14 -1.62 -17.63
C LEU A 323 -2.48 -1.86 -16.96
N ASP A 324 -3.59 -1.78 -17.71
CA ASP A 324 -4.94 -1.90 -17.17
C ASP A 324 -5.42 -3.36 -17.06
N LYS A 325 -4.96 -4.21 -17.98
CA LYS A 325 -5.52 -5.56 -18.18
C LYS A 325 -4.45 -6.64 -18.03
N PRO A 326 -4.40 -7.33 -16.91
CA PRO A 326 -3.55 -8.51 -16.75
C PRO A 326 -4.07 -9.66 -17.64
N VAL A 327 -3.16 -10.58 -18.00
CA VAL A 327 -3.50 -11.75 -18.82
C VAL A 327 -4.21 -12.84 -18.00
N ARG A 328 -3.87 -12.98 -16.73
CA ARG A 328 -4.32 -14.09 -15.87
C ARG A 328 -5.17 -13.65 -14.68
N ALA A 329 -4.80 -12.55 -14.04
CA ALA A 329 -5.52 -12.02 -12.88
C ALA A 329 -6.82 -11.31 -13.30
N ARG A 330 -7.81 -11.31 -12.42
CA ARG A 330 -9.07 -10.57 -12.57
C ARG A 330 -9.25 -9.63 -11.39
N LYS A 331 -9.92 -8.49 -11.59
CA LYS A 331 -10.18 -7.50 -10.52
C LYS A 331 -11.02 -8.10 -9.40
N VAL A 332 -11.87 -9.05 -9.71
CA VAL A 332 -12.75 -9.77 -8.79
C VAL A 332 -12.63 -11.25 -9.10
N GLY A 333 -11.53 -11.85 -8.66
CA GLY A 333 -11.24 -13.27 -8.92
C GLY A 333 -11.78 -14.22 -7.85
N ASN A 334 -12.09 -13.72 -6.66
CA ASN A 334 -12.48 -14.53 -5.49
C ASN A 334 -13.67 -13.88 -4.77
N GLU A 335 -14.81 -13.79 -5.48
CA GLU A 335 -16.06 -13.32 -4.88
C GLU A 335 -16.75 -14.44 -4.11
N PHE A 336 -17.39 -14.07 -3.02
CA PHE A 336 -18.31 -14.95 -2.30
C PHE A 336 -19.54 -15.22 -3.18
N ILE A 337 -19.70 -16.47 -3.56
CA ILE A 337 -20.89 -16.98 -4.23
C ILE A 337 -21.71 -17.64 -3.11
N GLY A 338 -22.69 -16.90 -2.56
CA GLY A 338 -23.52 -17.27 -1.41
C GLY A 338 -24.34 -18.52 -1.59
#